data_fa0f99bcec2ceaa271c73704b3ee587e
#
_entry.id   fa0f99bcec2ceaa271c73704b3ee587e
#
_cell.length_a   1.000
_cell.length_b   1.000
_cell.length_c   1.000
_cell.angle_alpha   90.00
_cell.angle_beta   90.00
_cell.angle_gamma   90.00
#
_symmetry.space_group_name_H-M   'P 1'
#
loop_
_entity.id
_entity.type
_entity.pdbx_description
1 polymer ?
#
loop_
_entity_poly.entity_id
_entity_poly.type
_entity_poly.pdbx_seq_one_letter_code
_entity_poly.pdbx_strand_id
1 'polypeptide(L)'
;MAYRLLWADDEIELLHGHIIFLKSKGYEVTTVTNGHDAIELCRTEDFDLMLLDENMPGISGLETLVGVKEIRPSMPVVMVTKSEEEDIMEQAIGSKIADYLIKPVNPSQILLALKKNIHKQEIVTEKANSAYQQNWSKLGMQISDSLTIEDWMDVYKKI
;
A
#
# COMPACT_ATOMS: atom_id res chain seq x y z
N MET A 1 13.83 6.30 -9.94
CA MET A 1 12.83 7.30 -9.54
C MET A 1 12.29 6.99 -8.18
N ALA A 2 12.13 8.01 -7.38
CA ALA A 2 11.60 7.82 -6.04
C ALA A 2 10.07 7.71 -6.12
N TYR A 3 9.50 6.80 -5.34
CA TYR A 3 8.05 6.71 -5.20
C TYR A 3 7.60 7.76 -4.19
N ARG A 4 6.44 8.35 -4.44
CA ARG A 4 5.91 9.44 -3.61
C ARG A 4 4.79 8.94 -2.72
N LEU A 5 4.95 9.15 -1.41
CA LEU A 5 3.98 8.74 -0.41
C LEU A 5 3.33 9.96 0.23
N LEU A 6 2.04 9.87 0.50
CA LEU A 6 1.33 10.85 1.31
C LEU A 6 1.02 10.17 2.64
N TRP A 7 1.42 10.76 3.75
CA TRP A 7 1.10 10.23 5.08
C TRP A 7 0.26 11.24 5.87
N ALA A 8 -0.98 10.88 6.14
CA ALA A 8 -1.90 11.70 6.91
C ALA A 8 -2.02 11.13 8.33
N ASP A 9 -1.54 11.88 9.32
CA ASP A 9 -1.52 11.44 10.71
C ASP A 9 -1.28 12.67 11.58
N ASP A 10 -2.09 12.92 12.58
CA ASP A 10 -1.96 14.09 13.44
C ASP A 10 -0.78 13.97 14.42
N GLU A 11 -0.25 12.75 14.60
CA GLU A 11 0.92 12.50 15.42
C GLU A 11 2.17 12.28 14.57
N ILE A 12 2.25 12.96 13.45
CA ILE A 12 3.36 12.75 12.50
C ILE A 12 4.74 13.00 13.14
N GLU A 13 4.82 13.85 14.14
CA GLU A 13 6.08 14.08 14.82
C GLU A 13 6.61 12.83 15.52
N LEU A 14 5.73 11.96 15.97
CA LEU A 14 6.11 10.71 16.63
C LEU A 14 6.58 9.67 15.60
N LEU A 15 6.34 9.95 14.33
CA LEU A 15 6.68 9.04 13.24
C LEU A 15 7.95 9.46 12.49
N HIS A 16 8.69 10.42 13.05
CA HIS A 16 9.90 10.94 12.41
C HIS A 16 10.90 9.85 12.05
N GLY A 17 11.14 8.91 12.95
CA GLY A 17 12.05 7.80 12.69
C GLY A 17 11.58 6.90 11.54
N HIS A 18 10.28 6.68 11.43
CA HIS A 18 9.69 5.90 10.35
C HIS A 18 9.89 6.63 9.01
N ILE A 19 9.70 7.94 9.02
CA ILE A 19 9.86 8.76 7.83
C ILE A 19 11.30 8.74 7.35
N ILE A 20 12.26 8.89 8.26
CA ILE A 20 13.69 8.84 7.93
C ILE A 20 14.02 7.49 7.31
N PHE A 21 13.52 6.40 7.90
CA PHE A 21 13.75 5.06 7.38
C PHE A 21 13.22 4.92 5.95
N LEU A 22 11.99 5.38 5.70
CA LEU A 22 11.39 5.28 4.37
C LEU A 22 12.16 6.12 3.34
N LYS A 23 12.60 7.30 3.75
CA LYS A 23 13.42 8.14 2.86
C LYS A 23 14.74 7.45 2.51
N SER A 24 15.33 6.74 3.48
CA SER A 24 16.58 6.02 3.25
C SER A 24 16.38 4.86 2.27
N LYS A 25 15.16 4.40 2.10
CA LYS A 25 14.81 3.32 1.15
C LYS A 25 14.35 3.83 -0.21
N GLY A 26 14.44 5.14 -0.43
CA GLY A 26 14.12 5.73 -1.73
C GLY A 26 12.71 6.26 -1.89
N TYR A 27 11.96 6.41 -0.81
CA TYR A 27 10.61 6.97 -0.87
C TYR A 27 10.61 8.45 -0.49
N GLU A 28 9.84 9.25 -1.20
CA GLU A 28 9.62 10.64 -0.84
C GLU A 28 8.34 10.65 -0.01
N VAL A 29 8.37 11.26 1.17
CA VAL A 29 7.22 11.27 2.08
C VAL A 29 6.74 12.70 2.27
N THR A 30 5.48 12.95 1.90
CA THR A 30 4.81 14.20 2.15
C THR A 30 3.84 13.95 3.29
N THR A 31 3.85 14.80 4.31
CA THR A 31 3.03 14.61 5.51
C THR A 31 1.96 15.69 5.63
N VAL A 32 0.79 15.29 6.11
CA VAL A 32 -0.28 16.21 6.50
C VAL A 32 -0.84 15.72 7.83
N THR A 33 -1.51 16.60 8.56
CA THR A 33 -1.98 16.29 9.91
C THR A 33 -3.49 16.12 10.00
N ASN A 34 -4.18 16.21 8.90
CA ASN A 34 -5.65 16.09 8.86
C ASN A 34 -6.13 15.62 7.49
N GLY A 35 -7.36 15.17 7.44
CA GLY A 35 -7.94 14.60 6.23
C GLY A 35 -8.24 15.61 5.15
N HIS A 36 -8.64 16.83 5.52
CA HIS A 36 -8.94 17.87 4.53
C HIS A 36 -7.69 18.22 3.71
N ASP A 37 -6.55 18.38 4.38
CA ASP A 37 -5.30 18.69 3.71
C ASP A 37 -4.87 17.53 2.80
N ALA A 38 -5.11 16.30 3.25
CA ALA A 38 -4.80 15.13 2.44
C ALA A 38 -5.61 15.13 1.13
N ILE A 39 -6.91 15.40 1.24
CA ILE A 39 -7.80 15.44 0.07
C ILE A 39 -7.36 16.55 -0.89
N GLU A 40 -7.06 17.73 -0.35
CA GLU A 40 -6.63 18.85 -1.17
C GLU A 40 -5.33 18.57 -1.92
N LEU A 41 -4.37 17.93 -1.26
CA LEU A 41 -3.13 17.57 -1.93
C LEU A 41 -3.37 16.55 -3.05
N CYS A 42 -4.28 15.62 -2.85
CA CYS A 42 -4.60 14.63 -3.86
C CYS A 42 -5.25 15.25 -5.11
N ARG A 43 -5.83 16.45 -4.99
CA ARG A 43 -6.40 17.13 -6.14
C ARG A 43 -5.32 17.69 -7.07
N THR A 44 -4.19 18.07 -6.50
CA THR A 44 -3.13 18.76 -7.26
C THR A 44 -1.88 17.95 -7.48
N GLU A 45 -1.65 16.90 -6.70
CA GLU A 45 -0.44 16.10 -6.79
C GLU A 45 -0.77 14.62 -6.86
N ASP A 46 0.10 13.88 -7.53
CA ASP A 46 -0.04 12.44 -7.63
C ASP A 46 0.84 11.77 -6.58
N PHE A 47 0.32 10.77 -5.92
CA PHE A 47 1.07 9.95 -4.99
C PHE A 47 0.93 8.48 -5.38
N ASP A 48 1.95 7.71 -5.10
CA ASP A 48 1.95 6.28 -5.42
C ASP A 48 1.21 5.45 -4.37
N LEU A 49 1.12 5.97 -3.15
CA LEU A 49 0.41 5.32 -2.06
C LEU A 49 0.17 6.32 -0.93
N MET A 50 -0.92 6.14 -0.20
CA MET A 50 -1.24 6.94 0.97
C MET A 50 -1.23 6.08 2.22
N LEU A 51 -0.58 6.59 3.28
CA LEU A 51 -0.67 6.04 4.62
C LEU A 51 -1.62 6.93 5.40
N LEU A 52 -2.60 6.35 6.08
CA LEU A 52 -3.72 7.11 6.64
C LEU A 52 -4.10 6.64 8.04
N ASP A 53 -4.15 7.55 8.98
CA ASP A 53 -4.63 7.27 10.32
C ASP A 53 -6.14 7.50 10.40
N GLU A 54 -6.82 6.78 11.27
CA GLU A 54 -8.26 6.95 11.49
C GLU A 54 -8.54 8.17 12.38
N ASN A 55 -7.73 8.36 13.40
CA ASN A 55 -7.99 9.40 14.40
C ASN A 55 -7.25 10.70 14.10
N MET A 56 -7.94 11.62 13.48
CA MET A 56 -7.39 12.92 13.11
C MET A 56 -8.43 14.02 13.40
N PRO A 57 -8.00 15.27 13.61
CA PRO A 57 -8.94 16.36 13.82
C PRO A 57 -9.73 16.65 12.53
N GLY A 58 -10.97 17.04 12.71
CA GLY A 58 -11.87 17.30 11.58
C GLY A 58 -12.54 16.03 11.12
N ILE A 59 -12.26 15.63 9.89
CA ILE A 59 -12.84 14.38 9.37
C ILE A 59 -11.98 13.17 9.76
N SER A 60 -12.64 12.04 9.88
CA SER A 60 -11.96 10.78 10.24
C SER A 60 -11.14 10.24 9.07
N GLY A 61 -10.33 9.23 9.36
CA GLY A 61 -9.61 8.52 8.31
C GLY A 61 -10.55 7.87 7.31
N LEU A 62 -11.65 7.28 7.77
CA LEU A 62 -12.62 6.66 6.87
C LEU A 62 -13.27 7.69 5.95
N GLU A 63 -13.61 8.86 6.47
CA GLU A 63 -14.17 9.94 5.65
C GLU A 63 -13.13 10.44 4.65
N THR A 64 -11.88 10.55 5.09
CA THR A 64 -10.76 10.93 4.23
C THR A 64 -10.57 9.91 3.12
N LEU A 65 -10.66 8.64 3.44
CA LEU A 65 -10.51 7.53 2.49
C LEU A 65 -11.54 7.65 1.36
N VAL A 66 -12.79 7.91 1.72
CA VAL A 66 -13.84 8.08 0.72
C VAL A 66 -13.51 9.25 -0.20
N GLY A 67 -13.13 10.41 0.36
CA GLY A 67 -12.79 11.59 -0.42
C GLY A 67 -11.60 11.39 -1.33
N VAL A 68 -10.57 10.73 -0.84
CA VAL A 68 -9.37 10.46 -1.62
C VAL A 68 -9.66 9.49 -2.75
N LYS A 69 -10.45 8.46 -2.50
CA LYS A 69 -10.81 7.47 -3.53
C LYS A 69 -11.68 8.04 -4.63
N GLU A 70 -12.45 9.08 -4.35
CA GLU A 70 -13.22 9.78 -5.37
C GLU A 70 -12.31 10.52 -6.35
N ILE A 71 -11.18 11.05 -5.85
CA ILE A 71 -10.24 11.82 -6.66
C ILE A 71 -9.21 10.91 -7.32
N ARG A 72 -8.69 9.95 -6.57
CA ARG A 72 -7.63 9.02 -7.03
C ARG A 72 -8.05 7.58 -6.79
N PRO A 73 -8.99 7.06 -7.54
CA PRO A 73 -9.53 5.71 -7.29
C PRO A 73 -8.51 4.58 -7.37
N SER A 74 -7.43 4.79 -8.11
CA SER A 74 -6.41 3.75 -8.28
C SER A 74 -5.27 3.83 -7.27
N MET A 75 -5.21 4.92 -6.48
CA MET A 75 -4.14 5.06 -5.49
C MET A 75 -4.38 4.12 -4.32
N PRO A 76 -3.44 3.24 -3.99
CA PRO A 76 -3.61 2.37 -2.84
C PRO A 76 -3.53 3.17 -1.54
N VAL A 77 -4.40 2.84 -0.59
CA VAL A 77 -4.41 3.47 0.73
C VAL A 77 -4.21 2.38 1.78
N VAL A 78 -3.22 2.58 2.64
CA VAL A 78 -2.92 1.70 3.76
C VAL A 78 -3.27 2.43 5.04
N MET A 79 -4.18 1.88 5.85
CA MET A 79 -4.51 2.46 7.14
C MET A 79 -3.40 2.10 8.13
N VAL A 80 -2.91 3.08 8.89
CA VAL A 80 -1.89 2.87 9.93
C VAL A 80 -2.40 3.60 11.17
N THR A 81 -3.01 2.88 12.09
CA THR A 81 -3.78 3.50 13.16
C THR A 81 -3.78 2.65 14.44
N LYS A 82 -4.12 3.28 15.56
CA LYS A 82 -4.27 2.57 16.83
C LYS A 82 -5.64 1.91 16.93
N SER A 83 -6.56 2.25 16.02
CA SER A 83 -7.92 1.73 16.11
C SER A 83 -7.99 0.24 15.76
N GLU A 84 -8.52 -0.54 16.70
CA GLU A 84 -8.73 -1.96 16.49
C GLU A 84 -10.23 -2.26 16.47
N GLU A 85 -11.06 -1.23 16.35
CA GLU A 85 -12.51 -1.41 16.34
C GLU A 85 -12.94 -2.15 15.09
N GLU A 86 -13.65 -3.23 15.27
CA GLU A 86 -14.09 -4.10 14.20
C GLU A 86 -14.91 -3.36 13.15
N ASP A 87 -15.81 -2.46 13.58
CA ASP A 87 -16.63 -1.69 12.67
C ASP A 87 -15.80 -0.80 11.74
N ILE A 88 -14.75 -0.18 12.28
CA ILE A 88 -13.85 0.68 11.49
C ILE A 88 -13.09 -0.18 10.49
N MET A 89 -12.59 -1.32 10.93
CA MET A 89 -11.86 -2.23 10.05
C MET A 89 -12.76 -2.74 8.91
N GLU A 90 -14.00 -3.10 9.22
CA GLU A 90 -14.94 -3.57 8.21
C GLU A 90 -15.28 -2.48 7.20
N GLN A 91 -15.49 -1.25 7.65
CA GLN A 91 -15.77 -0.13 6.77
C GLN A 91 -14.58 0.18 5.86
N ALA A 92 -13.37 0.10 6.42
CA ALA A 92 -12.15 0.31 5.65
C ALA A 92 -12.01 -0.75 4.55
N ILE A 93 -12.25 -2.01 4.89
CA ILE A 93 -12.21 -3.10 3.93
C ILE A 93 -13.27 -2.89 2.85
N GLY A 94 -14.49 -2.49 3.25
CA GLY A 94 -15.58 -2.19 2.32
C GLY A 94 -15.24 -1.03 1.38
N SER A 95 -14.37 -0.11 1.82
CA SER A 95 -13.91 1.02 1.01
C SER A 95 -12.65 0.66 0.21
N LYS A 96 -12.30 -0.62 0.18
CA LYS A 96 -11.21 -1.16 -0.64
C LYS A 96 -9.82 -0.63 -0.28
N ILE A 97 -9.48 -0.61 1.01
CA ILE A 97 -8.12 -0.27 1.40
C ILE A 97 -7.18 -1.38 0.97
N ALA A 98 -5.91 -1.02 0.79
CA ALA A 98 -4.89 -1.97 0.39
C ALA A 98 -4.39 -2.81 1.55
N ASP A 99 -4.30 -2.22 2.75
CA ASP A 99 -3.84 -2.92 3.94
C ASP A 99 -4.25 -2.14 5.20
N TYR A 100 -4.22 -2.79 6.35
CA TYR A 100 -4.58 -2.18 7.63
C TYR A 100 -3.53 -2.57 8.68
N LEU A 101 -2.75 -1.60 9.14
CA LEU A 101 -1.68 -1.82 10.11
C LEU A 101 -2.03 -1.18 11.44
N ILE A 102 -1.80 -1.90 12.53
CA ILE A 102 -2.12 -1.43 13.88
C ILE A 102 -0.87 -0.88 14.55
N LYS A 103 -0.95 0.32 15.09
CA LYS A 103 0.14 0.90 15.88
C LYS A 103 0.24 0.20 17.24
N PRO A 104 1.42 0.02 17.78
CA PRO A 104 2.71 0.48 17.26
C PRO A 104 3.17 -0.38 16.08
N VAL A 105 3.61 0.29 15.02
CA VAL A 105 4.06 -0.41 13.82
C VAL A 105 5.54 -0.09 13.63
N ASN A 106 6.34 -1.08 13.32
CA ASN A 106 7.75 -0.80 13.05
C ASN A 106 7.93 -0.42 11.57
N PRO A 107 9.01 0.30 11.24
CA PRO A 107 9.22 0.76 9.85
C PRO A 107 9.26 -0.37 8.83
N SER A 108 9.72 -1.55 9.21
CA SER A 108 9.79 -2.70 8.30
C SER A 108 8.43 -3.18 7.87
N GLN A 109 7.42 -3.09 8.74
CA GLN A 109 6.06 -3.48 8.42
C GLN A 109 5.48 -2.54 7.37
N ILE A 110 5.78 -1.24 7.49
CA ILE A 110 5.34 -0.25 6.52
C ILE A 110 6.04 -0.51 5.19
N LEU A 111 7.35 -0.73 5.22
CA LEU A 111 8.11 -1.01 4.00
C LEU A 111 7.56 -2.23 3.26
N LEU A 112 7.20 -3.26 4.00
CA LEU A 112 6.63 -4.47 3.40
C LEU A 112 5.28 -4.16 2.73
N ALA A 113 4.43 -3.37 3.38
CA ALA A 113 3.15 -2.95 2.80
C ALA A 113 3.36 -2.11 1.53
N LEU A 114 4.37 -1.25 1.51
CA LEU A 114 4.70 -0.45 0.33
C LEU A 114 5.14 -1.34 -0.82
N LYS A 115 6.05 -2.27 -0.56
CA LYS A 115 6.53 -3.19 -1.60
C LYS A 115 5.40 -4.05 -2.16
N LYS A 116 4.50 -4.48 -1.29
CA LYS A 116 3.38 -5.30 -1.69
C LYS A 116 2.38 -4.53 -2.55
N ASN A 117 2.17 -3.25 -2.28
CA ASN A 117 1.11 -2.47 -2.93
C ASN A 117 1.59 -1.55 -4.05
N ILE A 118 2.77 -0.96 -3.95
CA ILE A 118 3.31 -0.09 -5.00
C ILE A 118 3.95 -0.94 -6.09
N HIS A 119 4.73 -1.94 -5.70
CA HIS A 119 5.47 -2.76 -6.65
C HIS A 119 4.72 -4.00 -7.10
N LYS A 120 3.47 -4.12 -6.70
CA LYS A 120 2.68 -5.31 -6.97
C LYS A 120 2.68 -5.70 -8.44
N GLN A 121 2.43 -4.74 -9.31
CA GLN A 121 2.34 -5.02 -10.72
C GLN A 121 3.71 -5.36 -11.32
N GLU A 122 4.75 -4.69 -10.87
CA GLU A 122 6.10 -4.94 -11.33
C GLU A 122 6.55 -6.33 -10.90
N ILE A 123 6.33 -6.67 -9.63
CA ILE A 123 6.74 -7.96 -9.09
C ILE A 123 5.99 -9.11 -9.77
N VAL A 124 4.70 -8.96 -9.95
CA VAL A 124 3.88 -9.99 -10.59
C VAL A 124 4.30 -10.15 -12.06
N THR A 125 4.54 -9.05 -12.75
CA THR A 125 4.95 -9.08 -14.15
C THR A 125 6.31 -9.73 -14.29
N GLU A 126 7.28 -9.35 -13.46
CA GLU A 126 8.61 -9.94 -13.51
C GLU A 126 8.59 -11.42 -13.20
N LYS A 127 7.90 -11.80 -12.13
CA LYS A 127 7.82 -13.21 -11.74
C LYS A 127 7.09 -14.05 -12.80
N ALA A 128 6.00 -13.53 -13.33
CA ALA A 128 5.25 -14.21 -14.35
C ALA A 128 6.09 -14.39 -15.63
N ASN A 129 6.78 -13.34 -16.04
CA ASN A 129 7.64 -13.41 -17.22
C ASN A 129 8.81 -14.35 -16.98
N SER A 130 9.42 -14.27 -15.82
CA SER A 130 10.55 -15.12 -15.46
C SER A 130 10.13 -16.60 -15.42
N ALA A 131 9.02 -16.89 -14.76
CA ALA A 131 8.51 -18.26 -14.68
C ALA A 131 8.13 -18.78 -16.06
N TYR A 132 7.50 -17.93 -16.85
CA TYR A 132 7.08 -18.28 -18.18
C TYR A 132 8.30 -18.59 -19.05
N GLN A 133 9.31 -17.75 -19.03
CA GLN A 133 10.53 -17.96 -19.77
C GLN A 133 11.28 -19.20 -19.31
N GLN A 134 11.42 -19.39 -18.04
CA GLN A 134 12.11 -20.56 -17.51
C GLN A 134 11.41 -21.84 -17.92
N ASN A 135 10.11 -21.84 -17.83
CA ASN A 135 9.37 -23.02 -18.19
C ASN A 135 9.43 -23.33 -19.67
N TRP A 136 9.28 -22.30 -20.50
CA TRP A 136 9.35 -22.51 -21.92
C TRP A 136 10.76 -22.88 -22.38
N SER A 137 11.76 -22.23 -21.76
CA SER A 137 13.12 -22.52 -22.20
C SER A 137 13.68 -23.78 -21.57
N LYS A 138 13.32 -24.08 -20.33
CA LYS A 138 13.94 -25.17 -19.69
C LYS A 138 13.37 -26.41 -20.08
N LEU A 139 12.21 -26.29 -20.20
CA LEU A 139 11.70 -27.46 -20.21
C LEU A 139 10.60 -27.53 -20.85
N GLY A 140 10.20 -26.56 -21.24
CA GLY A 140 9.11 -26.62 -21.95
C GLY A 140 8.12 -27.49 -21.38
N MET A 141 8.50 -28.05 -20.78
CA MET A 141 8.29 -29.12 -20.54
C MET A 141 7.78 -29.60 -19.35
N GLN A 142 8.40 -29.61 -18.55
CA GLN A 142 8.03 -30.12 -17.40
C GLN A 142 6.98 -29.43 -16.79
N ILE A 143 6.72 -28.35 -17.14
CA ILE A 143 5.73 -27.62 -16.72
C ILE A 143 4.51 -28.35 -16.69
N SER A 144 4.25 -29.04 -17.69
CA SER A 144 3.02 -29.75 -17.80
C SER A 144 2.87 -30.82 -16.76
N ASP A 145 3.96 -31.20 -16.18
CA ASP A 145 3.92 -32.31 -15.27
C ASP A 145 3.49 -31.95 -13.87
N SER A 146 3.66 -30.72 -13.48
CA SER A 146 3.44 -30.37 -12.10
C SER A 146 2.63 -29.14 -11.87
N LEU A 147 2.78 -28.11 -12.67
CA LEU A 147 2.11 -26.84 -12.41
C LEU A 147 1.46 -26.27 -13.65
N THR A 148 0.23 -25.81 -13.47
CA THR A 148 -0.47 -25.09 -14.53
C THR A 148 -0.18 -23.62 -14.34
N ILE A 149 -0.62 -22.80 -15.29
CA ILE A 149 -0.50 -21.35 -15.17
C ILE A 149 -1.28 -20.88 -13.97
N GLU A 150 -2.42 -21.50 -13.67
CA GLU A 150 -3.23 -21.15 -12.50
C GLU A 150 -2.45 -21.42 -11.22
N ASP A 151 -1.73 -22.52 -11.15
CA ASP A 151 -0.94 -22.88 -9.98
C ASP A 151 0.14 -21.82 -9.73
N TRP A 152 0.79 -21.35 -10.80
CA TRP A 152 1.79 -20.31 -10.68
C TRP A 152 1.17 -19.01 -10.19
N MET A 153 0.01 -18.65 -10.70
CA MET A 153 -0.68 -17.45 -10.28
C MET A 153 -1.12 -17.53 -8.82
N ASP A 154 -1.54 -18.70 -8.36
CA ASP A 154 -1.92 -18.88 -6.98
C ASP A 154 -0.72 -18.72 -6.05
N VAL A 155 0.44 -19.19 -6.46
CA VAL A 155 1.67 -19.03 -5.68
C VAL A 155 1.99 -17.54 -5.55
N TYR A 156 1.89 -16.79 -6.64
CA TYR A 156 2.17 -15.37 -6.61
C TYR A 156 1.16 -14.59 -5.78
N LYS A 157 -0.08 -15.00 -5.75
CA LYS A 157 -1.09 -14.34 -4.95
C LYS A 157 -0.86 -14.51 -3.46
N LYS A 158 -0.19 -15.57 -3.06
CA LYS A 158 0.08 -15.85 -1.66
C LYS A 158 1.33 -15.15 -1.15
N ILE A 159 2.14 -14.65 -2.03
CA ILE A 159 3.34 -13.93 -1.70
C ILE A 159 3.05 -12.45 -1.58
#